data_8da392bf76894553690ae6bb22d5e19a
#
_entry.id   8da392bf76894553690ae6bb22d5e19a
#
_cell.length_a   1.000
_cell.length_b   1.000
_cell.length_c   1.000
_cell.angle_alpha   90.00
_cell.angle_beta   90.00
_cell.angle_gamma   90.00
#
_symmetry.space_group_name_H-M   'P 1'
#
loop_
_entity.id
_entity.type
_entity.pdbx_description
1 polymer ?
#
loop_
_entity_poly.entity_id
_entity_poly.type
_entity_poly.pdbx_seq_one_letter_code
_entity_poly.pdbx_strand_id
1 'polypeptide(L)'
;MQPLAERMRPRSLDDYVGQTHLVGPGAVLRRMIDSGRLSSFILWGPPGTGKTTLAQIVATKLELPFSTLSAVTAGVKEVREVIDRARSNPLFRTKGSPILFIDEIHRFNKAQQDSLLGAVERGDITLIGATTENPSFEVIRPLLSRMQVYVLNSLEKDDLLKLLDRAIKTDVILKQRDIELRETTAILRFSGGDARKLLNILELVVEADSSDKVVITDEIVNERLQQNPLAYDKDGEMHYDIISAFIKSIRGSDPDAALYWLARMVQAGEDPAFIARRLVISAAEDVGLANPNALLLANAAFDAVMKIGWPEGRIPLAEATVYLATSPKSNSAYMGIANALAKVGETGNLPVPLHLRNAPTSLMKDLGYGEDYKYAHDYAGNFVNQQYLPDEIKDTRFWEPQNNAQEEKIKERMDALWNRK
;
A
#
# COMPACT_ATOMS: atom_id res chain seq x y z
N MET A 1 -24.64 -18.37 13.21
CA MET A 1 -25.26 -18.20 11.88
C MET A 1 -24.20 -17.63 10.95
N GLN A 2 -24.23 -17.91 9.65
CA GLN A 2 -23.22 -17.38 8.72
C GLN A 2 -23.51 -15.89 8.48
N PRO A 3 -22.51 -14.97 8.49
CA PRO A 3 -22.72 -13.55 8.25
C PRO A 3 -23.36 -13.25 6.88
N LEU A 4 -24.14 -12.19 6.77
CA LEU A 4 -24.81 -11.79 5.53
C LEU A 4 -23.82 -11.63 4.37
N ALA A 5 -22.65 -11.03 4.62
CA ALA A 5 -21.62 -10.86 3.61
C ALA A 5 -21.15 -12.19 2.99
N GLU A 6 -21.13 -13.27 3.76
CA GLU A 6 -20.78 -14.59 3.26
C GLU A 6 -21.95 -15.27 2.55
N ARG A 7 -23.19 -15.11 3.05
CA ARG A 7 -24.40 -15.63 2.40
C ARG A 7 -24.65 -14.99 1.03
N MET A 8 -24.31 -13.70 0.91
CA MET A 8 -24.46 -12.90 -0.32
C MET A 8 -23.28 -13.01 -1.29
N ARG A 9 -22.27 -13.81 -0.98
CA ARG A 9 -21.09 -13.97 -1.84
C ARG A 9 -21.51 -14.45 -3.24
N PRO A 10 -21.18 -13.71 -4.32
CA PRO A 10 -21.55 -14.11 -5.69
C PRO A 10 -20.83 -15.41 -6.09
N ARG A 11 -21.57 -16.24 -6.84
CA ARG A 11 -21.08 -17.54 -7.32
C ARG A 11 -20.77 -17.56 -8.81
N SER A 12 -21.16 -16.52 -9.53
CA SER A 12 -20.90 -16.35 -10.96
C SER A 12 -20.39 -14.95 -11.27
N LEU A 13 -19.79 -14.76 -12.46
CA LEU A 13 -19.37 -13.42 -12.91
C LEU A 13 -20.57 -12.50 -13.16
N ASP A 14 -21.73 -13.05 -13.48
CA ASP A 14 -22.94 -12.27 -13.75
C ASP A 14 -23.58 -11.76 -12.45
N ASP A 15 -23.32 -12.44 -11.33
CA ASP A 15 -23.68 -12.00 -9.99
C ASP A 15 -22.66 -11.05 -9.36
N TYR A 16 -21.48 -10.91 -9.96
CA TYR A 16 -20.40 -10.12 -9.42
C TYR A 16 -20.65 -8.64 -9.70
N VAL A 17 -20.87 -7.87 -8.65
CA VAL A 17 -21.19 -6.44 -8.74
C VAL A 17 -19.93 -5.60 -8.91
N GLY A 18 -19.98 -4.60 -9.78
CA GLY A 18 -18.88 -3.69 -10.07
C GLY A 18 -17.79 -4.29 -10.97
N GLN A 19 -16.64 -3.63 -11.07
CA GLN A 19 -15.45 -4.05 -11.83
C GLN A 19 -15.74 -4.36 -13.32
N THR A 20 -16.64 -3.64 -13.94
CA THR A 20 -17.06 -3.89 -15.35
C THR A 20 -15.90 -3.79 -16.34
N HIS A 21 -14.87 -2.99 -16.03
CA HIS A 21 -13.65 -2.87 -16.82
C HIS A 21 -12.79 -4.16 -16.85
N LEU A 22 -12.95 -5.04 -15.85
CA LEU A 22 -12.25 -6.33 -15.76
C LEU A 22 -13.11 -7.52 -16.18
N VAL A 23 -14.37 -7.55 -15.70
CA VAL A 23 -15.24 -8.73 -15.79
C VAL A 23 -16.51 -8.50 -16.61
N GLY A 24 -16.75 -7.30 -17.10
CA GLY A 24 -17.86 -6.99 -18.01
C GLY A 24 -17.74 -7.70 -19.34
N PRO A 25 -18.80 -7.66 -20.18
CA PRO A 25 -18.77 -8.27 -21.52
C PRO A 25 -17.57 -7.77 -22.34
N GLY A 26 -16.71 -8.69 -22.82
CA GLY A 26 -15.54 -8.38 -23.63
C GLY A 26 -14.35 -7.81 -22.85
N ALA A 27 -14.43 -7.67 -21.53
CA ALA A 27 -13.32 -7.21 -20.69
C ALA A 27 -12.18 -8.25 -20.62
N VAL A 28 -10.98 -7.78 -20.27
CA VAL A 28 -9.74 -8.58 -20.37
C VAL A 28 -9.78 -9.85 -19.53
N LEU A 29 -10.19 -9.76 -18.27
CA LEU A 29 -10.25 -10.91 -17.38
C LEU A 29 -11.39 -11.85 -17.77
N ARG A 30 -12.56 -11.30 -18.21
CA ARG A 30 -13.68 -12.09 -18.72
C ARG A 30 -13.25 -12.94 -19.92
N ARG A 31 -12.57 -12.35 -20.90
CA ARG A 31 -12.07 -13.08 -22.09
C ARG A 31 -11.07 -14.18 -21.71
N MET A 32 -10.17 -13.93 -20.78
CA MET A 32 -9.21 -14.91 -20.28
C MET A 32 -9.93 -16.11 -19.66
N ILE A 33 -10.93 -15.84 -18.83
CA ILE A 33 -11.74 -16.88 -18.18
C ILE A 33 -12.55 -17.66 -19.23
N ASP A 34 -13.23 -16.98 -20.16
CA ASP A 34 -14.06 -17.60 -21.18
C ASP A 34 -13.25 -18.43 -22.17
N SER A 35 -11.97 -18.08 -22.41
CA SER A 35 -11.06 -18.88 -23.24
C SER A 35 -10.49 -20.11 -22.54
N GLY A 36 -10.68 -20.26 -21.23
CA GLY A 36 -10.10 -21.35 -20.44
C GLY A 36 -8.57 -21.24 -20.26
N ARG A 37 -7.95 -20.18 -20.72
CA ARG A 37 -6.49 -19.96 -20.64
C ARG A 37 -6.18 -18.97 -19.52
N LEU A 38 -5.91 -19.49 -18.34
CA LEU A 38 -5.59 -18.70 -17.16
C LEU A 38 -4.07 -18.55 -17.02
N SER A 39 -3.58 -17.31 -17.01
CA SER A 39 -2.22 -16.96 -16.57
C SER A 39 -2.23 -16.49 -15.13
N SER A 40 -1.09 -16.53 -14.44
CA SER A 40 -0.96 -15.98 -13.09
C SER A 40 -1.14 -14.46 -13.09
N PHE A 41 -1.81 -13.94 -12.06
CA PHE A 41 -2.08 -12.50 -11.93
C PHE A 41 -2.20 -12.05 -10.47
N ILE A 42 -2.13 -10.74 -10.28
CA ILE A 42 -2.36 -10.07 -8.99
C ILE A 42 -3.64 -9.24 -9.08
N LEU A 43 -4.50 -9.36 -8.09
CA LEU A 43 -5.66 -8.51 -7.85
C LEU A 43 -5.26 -7.43 -6.83
N TRP A 44 -5.15 -6.20 -7.29
CA TRP A 44 -4.79 -5.06 -6.44
C TRP A 44 -5.97 -4.10 -6.29
N GLY A 45 -6.30 -3.72 -5.08
CA GLY A 45 -7.37 -2.75 -4.82
C GLY A 45 -7.80 -2.72 -3.35
N PRO A 46 -8.68 -1.79 -2.99
CA PRO A 46 -9.17 -1.61 -1.62
C PRO A 46 -9.81 -2.88 -1.03
N PRO A 47 -9.95 -2.97 0.30
CA PRO A 47 -10.70 -4.06 0.92
C PRO A 47 -12.15 -4.07 0.46
N GLY A 48 -12.82 -5.22 0.56
CA GLY A 48 -14.24 -5.38 0.23
C GLY A 48 -14.62 -5.27 -1.24
N THR A 49 -13.68 -5.10 -2.17
CA THR A 49 -13.92 -5.03 -3.63
C THR A 49 -14.12 -6.39 -4.29
N GLY A 50 -14.03 -7.48 -3.51
CA GLY A 50 -14.34 -8.83 -4.00
C GLY A 50 -13.16 -9.63 -4.56
N LYS A 51 -11.90 -9.28 -4.27
CA LYS A 51 -10.69 -9.98 -4.76
C LYS A 51 -10.75 -11.49 -4.55
N THR A 52 -10.98 -11.94 -3.31
CA THR A 52 -11.08 -13.36 -2.94
C THR A 52 -12.26 -14.05 -3.63
N THR A 53 -13.38 -13.35 -3.73
CA THR A 53 -14.60 -13.83 -4.40
C THR A 53 -14.36 -14.03 -5.90
N LEU A 54 -13.70 -13.08 -6.55
CA LEU A 54 -13.37 -13.18 -7.96
C LEU A 54 -12.48 -14.38 -8.26
N ALA A 55 -11.45 -14.61 -7.42
CA ALA A 55 -10.58 -15.78 -7.54
C ALA A 55 -11.36 -17.10 -7.42
N GLN A 56 -12.32 -17.18 -6.48
CA GLN A 56 -13.18 -18.36 -6.32
C GLN A 56 -14.10 -18.58 -7.51
N ILE A 57 -14.72 -17.52 -8.04
CA ILE A 57 -15.57 -17.59 -9.24
C ILE A 57 -14.75 -18.11 -10.44
N VAL A 58 -13.53 -17.61 -10.63
CA VAL A 58 -12.63 -18.06 -11.69
C VAL A 58 -12.35 -19.55 -11.57
N ALA A 59 -11.99 -20.03 -10.38
CA ALA A 59 -11.70 -21.42 -10.12
C ALA A 59 -12.92 -22.32 -10.38
N THR A 60 -14.10 -21.90 -9.91
CA THR A 60 -15.36 -22.64 -10.08
C THR A 60 -15.76 -22.72 -11.55
N LYS A 61 -15.67 -21.59 -12.29
CA LYS A 61 -16.04 -21.54 -13.71
C LYS A 61 -15.13 -22.39 -14.58
N LEU A 62 -13.85 -22.49 -14.24
CA LEU A 62 -12.87 -23.29 -14.97
C LEU A 62 -12.77 -24.73 -14.45
N GLU A 63 -13.52 -25.09 -13.43
CA GLU A 63 -13.46 -26.40 -12.75
C GLU A 63 -12.05 -26.79 -12.31
N LEU A 64 -11.24 -25.78 -11.93
CA LEU A 64 -9.86 -25.98 -11.48
C LEU A 64 -9.80 -26.16 -9.96
N PRO A 65 -8.93 -27.03 -9.45
CA PRO A 65 -8.67 -27.13 -8.02
C PRO A 65 -8.21 -25.77 -7.45
N PHE A 66 -8.77 -25.39 -6.30
CA PHE A 66 -8.53 -24.12 -5.66
C PHE A 66 -7.97 -24.30 -4.25
N SER A 67 -6.77 -23.78 -4.03
CA SER A 67 -6.13 -23.78 -2.71
C SER A 67 -5.92 -22.34 -2.26
N THR A 68 -6.24 -22.06 -1.00
CA THR A 68 -6.09 -20.71 -0.42
C THR A 68 -5.02 -20.75 0.66
N LEU A 69 -4.12 -19.77 0.62
CA LEU A 69 -3.18 -19.46 1.70
C LEU A 69 -3.39 -18.01 2.13
N SER A 70 -3.39 -17.79 3.45
CA SER A 70 -3.31 -16.45 4.00
C SER A 70 -1.84 -16.12 4.28
N ALA A 71 -1.34 -15.04 3.68
CA ALA A 71 0.04 -14.63 3.91
C ALA A 71 0.32 -14.18 5.36
N VAL A 72 -0.72 -13.95 6.16
CA VAL A 72 -0.60 -13.65 7.59
C VAL A 72 -0.18 -14.87 8.41
N THR A 73 -0.64 -16.07 8.03
CA THR A 73 -0.45 -17.31 8.81
C THR A 73 0.40 -18.37 8.13
N ALA A 74 0.52 -18.34 6.80
CA ALA A 74 1.22 -19.37 6.04
C ALA A 74 2.74 -19.12 6.01
N GLY A 75 3.53 -20.16 6.28
CA GLY A 75 4.98 -20.17 6.14
C GLY A 75 5.46 -20.77 4.81
N VAL A 76 6.77 -20.82 4.60
CA VAL A 76 7.40 -21.44 3.40
C VAL A 76 7.03 -22.93 3.27
N LYS A 77 6.82 -23.62 4.41
CA LYS A 77 6.47 -25.04 4.43
C LYS A 77 5.10 -25.29 3.80
N GLU A 78 4.10 -24.54 4.21
CA GLU A 78 2.73 -24.63 3.68
C GLU A 78 2.68 -24.33 2.18
N VAL A 79 3.44 -23.33 1.74
CA VAL A 79 3.57 -23.00 0.30
C VAL A 79 4.13 -24.20 -0.47
N ARG A 80 5.22 -24.83 0.03
CA ARG A 80 5.83 -26.01 -0.61
C ARG A 80 4.89 -27.21 -0.63
N GLU A 81 4.18 -27.48 0.45
CA GLU A 81 3.22 -28.58 0.52
C GLU A 81 2.12 -28.45 -0.54
N VAL A 82 1.60 -27.24 -0.77
CA VAL A 82 0.60 -27.02 -1.83
C VAL A 82 1.20 -27.24 -3.22
N ILE A 83 2.41 -26.75 -3.47
CA ILE A 83 3.12 -26.92 -4.75
C ILE A 83 3.41 -28.41 -5.00
N ASP A 84 3.91 -29.14 -4.00
CA ASP A 84 4.24 -30.55 -4.14
C ASP A 84 2.99 -31.41 -4.37
N ARG A 85 1.87 -31.07 -3.72
CA ARG A 85 0.56 -31.68 -3.99
C ARG A 85 0.08 -31.42 -5.41
N ALA A 86 0.29 -30.21 -5.92
CA ALA A 86 -0.03 -29.85 -7.30
C ALA A 86 0.78 -30.68 -8.31
N ARG A 87 2.07 -30.92 -8.04
CA ARG A 87 2.97 -31.71 -8.90
C ARG A 87 2.66 -33.19 -8.88
N SER A 88 2.32 -33.73 -7.72
CA SER A 88 2.14 -35.18 -7.53
C SER A 88 0.81 -35.72 -8.05
N ASN A 89 -0.15 -34.85 -8.40
CA ASN A 89 -1.47 -35.28 -8.86
C ASN A 89 -1.60 -35.30 -10.40
N PRO A 90 -1.63 -36.47 -11.05
CA PRO A 90 -1.72 -36.56 -12.52
C PRO A 90 -3.00 -35.98 -13.11
N LEU A 91 -4.09 -35.91 -12.34
CA LEU A 91 -5.38 -35.39 -12.78
C LEU A 91 -5.32 -33.87 -13.07
N PHE A 92 -4.38 -33.15 -12.47
CA PHE A 92 -4.20 -31.72 -12.71
C PHE A 92 -3.52 -31.41 -14.05
N ARG A 93 -2.84 -32.39 -14.64
CA ARG A 93 -2.19 -32.21 -15.94
C ARG A 93 -3.16 -32.24 -17.12
N THR A 94 -4.36 -32.80 -16.95
CA THR A 94 -5.35 -32.95 -18.03
C THR A 94 -6.37 -31.81 -18.09
N LYS A 95 -6.67 -31.17 -16.95
CA LYS A 95 -7.69 -30.09 -16.88
C LYS A 95 -7.10 -28.66 -16.79
N GLY A 96 -5.80 -28.52 -16.54
CA GLY A 96 -5.11 -27.24 -16.33
C GLY A 96 -4.47 -27.16 -14.95
N SER A 97 -3.57 -26.19 -14.78
CA SER A 97 -2.84 -26.00 -13.52
C SER A 97 -3.79 -25.60 -12.37
N PRO A 98 -3.67 -26.21 -11.18
CA PRO A 98 -4.48 -25.82 -10.03
C PRO A 98 -4.19 -24.37 -9.63
N ILE A 99 -5.21 -23.70 -9.12
CA ILE A 99 -5.10 -22.32 -8.68
C ILE A 99 -4.64 -22.28 -7.23
N LEU A 100 -3.53 -21.56 -6.99
CA LEU A 100 -3.12 -21.16 -5.65
C LEU A 100 -3.48 -19.68 -5.45
N PHE A 101 -4.44 -19.43 -4.58
CA PHE A 101 -4.81 -18.07 -4.16
C PHE A 101 -4.05 -17.69 -2.89
N ILE A 102 -3.36 -16.55 -2.91
CA ILE A 102 -2.67 -15.99 -1.76
C ILE A 102 -3.31 -14.66 -1.41
N ASP A 103 -4.00 -14.63 -0.26
CA ASP A 103 -4.57 -13.40 0.27
C ASP A 103 -3.49 -12.59 0.98
N GLU A 104 -3.51 -11.27 0.77
CA GLU A 104 -2.53 -10.31 1.29
C GLU A 104 -1.06 -10.69 0.97
N ILE A 105 -0.79 -11.02 -0.31
CA ILE A 105 0.52 -11.51 -0.77
C ILE A 105 1.68 -10.57 -0.40
N HIS A 106 1.43 -9.28 -0.17
CA HIS A 106 2.42 -8.31 0.29
C HIS A 106 2.99 -8.63 1.67
N ARG A 107 2.30 -9.44 2.49
CA ARG A 107 2.79 -9.88 3.80
C ARG A 107 3.78 -11.05 3.72
N PHE A 108 3.92 -11.66 2.57
CA PHE A 108 4.97 -12.66 2.36
C PHE A 108 6.35 -11.98 2.28
N ASN A 109 7.29 -12.50 3.08
CA ASN A 109 8.68 -12.07 2.96
C ASN A 109 9.30 -12.57 1.63
N LYS A 110 10.48 -12.04 1.30
CA LYS A 110 11.18 -12.35 0.05
C LYS A 110 11.37 -13.87 -0.16
N ALA A 111 11.75 -14.61 0.87
CA ALA A 111 11.99 -16.06 0.76
C ALA A 111 10.70 -16.85 0.47
N GLN A 112 9.56 -16.41 1.03
CA GLN A 112 8.25 -17.00 0.74
C GLN A 112 7.84 -16.71 -0.71
N GLN A 113 8.02 -15.49 -1.19
CA GLN A 113 7.73 -15.13 -2.58
C GLN A 113 8.67 -15.85 -3.57
N ASP A 114 9.97 -15.95 -3.26
CA ASP A 114 10.94 -16.70 -4.08
C ASP A 114 10.56 -18.19 -4.23
N SER A 115 9.96 -18.78 -3.19
CA SER A 115 9.52 -20.19 -3.25
C SER A 115 8.42 -20.48 -4.27
N LEU A 116 7.68 -19.44 -4.69
CA LEU A 116 6.62 -19.53 -5.72
C LEU A 116 7.15 -19.49 -7.15
N LEU A 117 8.32 -18.86 -7.38
CA LEU A 117 8.85 -18.58 -8.73
C LEU A 117 8.92 -19.83 -9.61
N GLY A 118 9.58 -20.87 -9.12
CA GLY A 118 9.77 -22.09 -9.90
C GLY A 118 8.46 -22.82 -10.24
N ALA A 119 7.45 -22.72 -9.40
CA ALA A 119 6.15 -23.34 -9.64
C ALA A 119 5.32 -22.55 -10.67
N VAL A 120 5.40 -21.23 -10.61
CA VAL A 120 4.76 -20.32 -11.60
C VAL A 120 5.42 -20.46 -12.97
N GLU A 121 6.76 -20.48 -13.01
CA GLU A 121 7.52 -20.62 -14.27
C GLU A 121 7.25 -21.93 -15.03
N ARG A 122 7.15 -23.02 -14.30
CA ARG A 122 6.87 -24.34 -14.90
C ARG A 122 5.38 -24.58 -15.17
N GLY A 123 4.51 -23.68 -14.71
CA GLY A 123 3.07 -23.90 -14.79
C GLY A 123 2.55 -25.02 -13.87
N ASP A 124 3.29 -25.34 -12.80
CA ASP A 124 2.84 -26.33 -11.81
C ASP A 124 1.57 -25.85 -11.10
N ILE A 125 1.44 -24.52 -10.94
CA ILE A 125 0.30 -23.81 -10.39
C ILE A 125 -0.01 -22.56 -11.21
N THR A 126 -1.26 -22.12 -11.16
CA THR A 126 -1.65 -20.76 -11.54
C THR A 126 -1.78 -19.93 -10.27
N LEU A 127 -0.93 -18.92 -10.11
CA LEU A 127 -0.93 -18.08 -8.92
C LEU A 127 -1.88 -16.89 -9.10
N ILE A 128 -2.81 -16.73 -8.15
CA ILE A 128 -3.62 -15.51 -8.01
C ILE A 128 -3.26 -14.86 -6.68
N GLY A 129 -2.55 -13.73 -6.72
CA GLY A 129 -2.25 -12.93 -5.54
C GLY A 129 -3.32 -11.87 -5.32
N ALA A 130 -3.72 -11.61 -4.08
CA ALA A 130 -4.55 -10.48 -3.71
C ALA A 130 -3.76 -9.55 -2.77
N THR A 131 -3.91 -8.25 -2.94
CA THR A 131 -3.25 -7.24 -2.11
C THR A 131 -4.03 -5.93 -2.06
N THR A 132 -3.97 -5.25 -0.93
CA THR A 132 -4.41 -3.86 -0.78
C THR A 132 -3.26 -2.86 -1.02
N GLU A 133 -2.01 -3.31 -0.90
CA GLU A 133 -0.81 -2.49 -1.09
C GLU A 133 -0.33 -2.50 -2.54
N ASN A 134 0.43 -1.46 -2.93
CA ASN A 134 0.94 -1.38 -4.30
C ASN A 134 1.95 -2.51 -4.60
N PRO A 135 1.61 -3.44 -5.50
CA PRO A 135 2.43 -4.61 -5.77
C PRO A 135 3.82 -4.27 -6.32
N SER A 136 4.01 -3.09 -6.90
CA SER A 136 5.31 -2.66 -7.44
C SER A 136 6.37 -2.48 -6.35
N PHE A 137 5.95 -2.26 -5.10
CA PHE A 137 6.85 -2.10 -3.95
C PHE A 137 6.95 -3.38 -3.11
N GLU A 138 5.86 -4.13 -3.03
CA GLU A 138 5.71 -5.22 -2.07
C GLU A 138 5.97 -6.61 -2.67
N VAL A 139 5.81 -6.75 -3.98
CA VAL A 139 6.03 -8.03 -4.68
C VAL A 139 7.37 -8.00 -5.40
N ILE A 140 8.16 -9.07 -5.25
CA ILE A 140 9.48 -9.16 -5.87
C ILE A 140 9.40 -9.07 -7.40
N ARG A 141 10.33 -8.33 -8.00
CA ARG A 141 10.38 -8.10 -9.46
C ARG A 141 10.34 -9.40 -10.30
N PRO A 142 11.05 -10.49 -9.94
CA PRO A 142 10.98 -11.75 -10.69
C PRO A 142 9.57 -12.33 -10.76
N LEU A 143 8.76 -12.18 -9.71
CA LEU A 143 7.39 -12.67 -9.68
C LEU A 143 6.47 -11.74 -10.49
N LEU A 144 6.60 -10.42 -10.33
CA LEU A 144 5.86 -9.42 -11.11
C LEU A 144 6.07 -9.55 -12.62
N SER A 145 7.30 -9.87 -13.07
CA SER A 145 7.59 -10.03 -14.50
C SER A 145 6.86 -11.20 -15.16
N ARG A 146 6.26 -12.10 -14.38
CA ARG A 146 5.54 -13.31 -14.82
C ARG A 146 4.04 -13.24 -14.56
N MET A 147 3.57 -12.15 -13.98
CA MET A 147 2.17 -11.96 -13.59
C MET A 147 1.62 -10.68 -14.17
N GLN A 148 0.34 -10.67 -14.47
CA GLN A 148 -0.39 -9.44 -14.79
C GLN A 148 -0.97 -8.83 -13.51
N VAL A 149 -1.07 -7.51 -13.46
CA VAL A 149 -1.71 -6.81 -12.33
C VAL A 149 -3.04 -6.25 -12.82
N TYR A 150 -4.12 -6.65 -12.14
CA TYR A 150 -5.46 -6.12 -12.38
C TYR A 150 -5.88 -5.27 -11.19
N VAL A 151 -6.27 -4.03 -11.48
CA VAL A 151 -6.69 -3.06 -10.47
C VAL A 151 -8.21 -3.16 -10.26
N LEU A 152 -8.61 -3.40 -9.01
CA LEU A 152 -9.99 -3.33 -8.60
C LEU A 152 -10.26 -1.98 -7.96
N ASN A 153 -11.31 -1.32 -8.40
CA ASN A 153 -11.73 -0.03 -7.87
C ASN A 153 -12.73 -0.23 -6.72
N SER A 154 -12.84 0.77 -5.83
CA SER A 154 -13.94 0.84 -4.86
C SER A 154 -15.28 0.74 -5.60
N LEU A 155 -16.29 0.14 -4.95
CA LEU A 155 -17.61 0.03 -5.56
C LEU A 155 -18.28 1.40 -5.62
N GLU A 156 -18.84 1.69 -6.77
CA GLU A 156 -19.62 2.91 -7.01
C GLU A 156 -20.96 2.88 -6.25
N LYS A 157 -21.55 4.06 -6.03
CA LYS A 157 -22.84 4.19 -5.35
C LYS A 157 -23.92 3.27 -5.92
N ASP A 158 -24.02 3.20 -7.25
CA ASP A 158 -25.04 2.40 -7.94
C ASP A 158 -24.80 0.89 -7.72
N ASP A 159 -23.56 0.45 -7.64
CA ASP A 159 -23.20 -0.93 -7.37
C ASP A 159 -23.55 -1.33 -5.94
N LEU A 160 -23.29 -0.45 -4.97
CA LEU A 160 -23.66 -0.65 -3.58
C LEU A 160 -25.19 -0.69 -3.38
N LEU A 161 -25.93 0.16 -4.09
CA LEU A 161 -27.40 0.16 -4.06
C LEU A 161 -27.97 -1.14 -4.65
N LYS A 162 -27.41 -1.62 -5.76
CA LYS A 162 -27.79 -2.93 -6.34
C LYS A 162 -27.53 -4.08 -5.36
N LEU A 163 -26.41 -4.02 -4.63
CA LEU A 163 -26.05 -5.03 -3.65
C LEU A 163 -27.00 -5.03 -2.45
N LEU A 164 -27.40 -3.85 -1.95
CA LEU A 164 -28.41 -3.71 -0.89
C LEU A 164 -29.76 -4.27 -1.31
N ASP A 165 -30.26 -3.85 -2.47
CA ASP A 165 -31.55 -4.32 -3.02
C ASP A 165 -31.56 -5.83 -3.20
N ARG A 166 -30.48 -6.38 -3.77
CA ARG A 166 -30.32 -7.83 -3.91
C ARG A 166 -30.31 -8.54 -2.56
N ALA A 167 -29.56 -8.02 -1.57
CA ALA A 167 -29.49 -8.63 -0.24
C ALA A 167 -30.88 -8.71 0.42
N ILE A 168 -31.61 -7.60 0.42
CA ILE A 168 -32.96 -7.54 1.00
C ILE A 168 -33.93 -8.51 0.30
N LYS A 169 -33.87 -8.63 -1.04
CA LYS A 169 -34.79 -9.45 -1.82
C LYS A 169 -34.46 -10.93 -1.86
N THR A 170 -33.17 -11.31 -1.77
CA THR A 170 -32.73 -12.68 -2.07
C THR A 170 -32.13 -13.43 -0.90
N ASP A 171 -31.63 -12.73 0.15
CA ASP A 171 -31.08 -13.41 1.31
C ASP A 171 -32.16 -14.21 2.05
N VAL A 172 -31.81 -15.41 2.49
CA VAL A 172 -32.74 -16.38 3.09
C VAL A 172 -33.38 -15.88 4.39
N ILE A 173 -32.74 -14.95 5.08
CA ILE A 173 -33.20 -14.36 6.34
C ILE A 173 -33.92 -13.03 6.07
N LEU A 174 -33.24 -12.12 5.35
CA LEU A 174 -33.76 -10.77 5.15
C LEU A 174 -35.08 -10.75 4.38
N LYS A 175 -35.23 -11.61 3.38
CA LYS A 175 -36.50 -11.72 2.59
C LYS A 175 -37.71 -12.12 3.41
N GLN A 176 -37.54 -12.63 4.64
CA GLN A 176 -38.63 -13.00 5.55
C GLN A 176 -39.12 -11.82 6.39
N ARG A 177 -38.41 -10.69 6.34
CA ARG A 177 -38.70 -9.45 7.08
C ARG A 177 -39.26 -8.43 6.11
N ASP A 178 -40.19 -7.62 6.54
CA ASP A 178 -40.66 -6.43 5.80
C ASP A 178 -39.61 -5.31 6.05
N ILE A 179 -38.73 -5.11 5.06
CA ILE A 179 -37.63 -4.13 5.16
C ILE A 179 -37.86 -3.01 4.15
N GLU A 180 -38.08 -1.80 4.66
CA GLU A 180 -38.17 -0.58 3.85
C GLU A 180 -36.86 0.20 3.93
N LEU A 181 -36.11 0.24 2.83
CA LEU A 181 -34.89 1.07 2.71
C LEU A 181 -35.30 2.48 2.27
N ARG A 182 -35.55 3.38 3.25
CA ARG A 182 -36.04 4.74 2.98
C ARG A 182 -34.93 5.72 2.65
N GLU A 183 -33.81 5.62 3.35
CA GLU A 183 -32.63 6.45 3.16
C GLU A 183 -31.37 5.59 3.08
N THR A 184 -30.39 6.06 2.31
CA THR A 184 -29.19 5.26 2.00
C THR A 184 -27.87 6.02 2.21
N THR A 185 -27.94 7.33 2.54
CA THR A 185 -26.74 8.18 2.61
C THR A 185 -25.78 7.72 3.72
N ALA A 186 -26.30 7.42 4.89
CA ALA A 186 -25.47 6.99 6.02
C ALA A 186 -24.85 5.60 5.77
N ILE A 187 -25.65 4.62 5.33
CA ILE A 187 -25.15 3.26 5.10
C ILE A 187 -24.08 3.22 4.00
N LEU A 188 -24.27 4.00 2.93
CA LEU A 188 -23.28 4.14 1.85
C LEU A 188 -22.01 4.85 2.34
N ARG A 189 -22.17 5.94 3.09
CA ARG A 189 -21.04 6.67 3.69
C ARG A 189 -20.19 5.78 4.59
N PHE A 190 -20.84 5.03 5.49
CA PHE A 190 -20.13 4.14 6.41
C PHE A 190 -19.54 2.91 5.73
N SER A 191 -20.07 2.46 4.60
CA SER A 191 -19.48 1.36 3.84
C SER A 191 -18.18 1.74 3.14
N GLY A 192 -18.01 3.02 2.75
CA GLY A 192 -16.82 3.53 2.07
C GLY A 192 -16.44 2.77 0.79
N GLY A 193 -17.42 2.25 0.04
CA GLY A 193 -17.16 1.46 -1.17
C GLY A 193 -16.85 -0.03 -0.93
N ASP A 194 -16.89 -0.49 0.33
CA ASP A 194 -16.65 -1.88 0.73
C ASP A 194 -17.97 -2.66 0.83
N ALA A 195 -18.13 -3.68 -0.05
CA ALA A 195 -19.33 -4.54 -0.10
C ALA A 195 -19.53 -5.35 1.20
N ARG A 196 -18.47 -5.87 1.81
CA ARG A 196 -18.54 -6.66 3.04
C ARG A 196 -19.05 -5.80 4.18
N LYS A 197 -18.52 -4.60 4.29
CA LYS A 197 -18.89 -3.63 5.30
C LYS A 197 -20.32 -3.15 5.14
N LEU A 198 -20.74 -2.88 3.89
CA LEU A 198 -22.12 -2.54 3.57
C LEU A 198 -23.11 -3.58 4.08
N LEU A 199 -22.84 -4.86 3.77
CA LEU A 199 -23.70 -5.96 4.16
C LEU A 199 -23.69 -6.21 5.67
N ASN A 200 -22.55 -6.04 6.32
CA ASN A 200 -22.46 -6.15 7.79
C ASN A 200 -23.25 -5.04 8.48
N ILE A 201 -23.23 -3.81 7.96
CA ILE A 201 -24.03 -2.71 8.50
C ILE A 201 -25.53 -3.00 8.31
N LEU A 202 -25.94 -3.47 7.13
CA LEU A 202 -27.32 -3.87 6.86
C LEU A 202 -27.79 -4.95 7.84
N GLU A 203 -27.00 -6.00 8.04
CA GLU A 203 -27.29 -7.10 8.96
C GLU A 203 -27.47 -6.57 10.38
N LEU A 204 -26.52 -5.76 10.87
CA LEU A 204 -26.55 -5.17 12.22
C LEU A 204 -27.79 -4.29 12.44
N VAL A 205 -28.15 -3.44 11.47
CA VAL A 205 -29.32 -2.57 11.58
C VAL A 205 -30.61 -3.37 11.62
N VAL A 206 -30.72 -4.41 10.78
CA VAL A 206 -31.93 -5.26 10.73
C VAL A 206 -32.05 -6.16 11.97
N GLU A 207 -30.94 -6.74 12.46
CA GLU A 207 -30.95 -7.59 13.65
C GLU A 207 -31.27 -6.82 14.95
N ALA A 208 -30.87 -5.55 15.01
CA ALA A 208 -31.15 -4.71 16.16
C ALA A 208 -32.60 -4.21 16.25
N ASP A 209 -33.41 -4.43 15.21
CA ASP A 209 -34.81 -4.04 15.14
C ASP A 209 -35.71 -5.27 15.32
N SER A 210 -36.54 -5.27 16.35
CA SER A 210 -37.51 -6.33 16.67
C SER A 210 -38.91 -6.08 16.13
N SER A 211 -39.13 -4.97 15.41
CA SER A 211 -40.44 -4.62 14.85
C SER A 211 -40.83 -5.52 13.66
N ASP A 212 -42.14 -5.64 13.38
CA ASP A 212 -42.63 -6.40 12.21
C ASP A 212 -42.16 -5.78 10.90
N LYS A 213 -42.05 -4.45 10.85
CA LYS A 213 -41.56 -3.69 9.72
C LYS A 213 -40.33 -2.90 10.11
N VAL A 214 -39.19 -3.22 9.47
CA VAL A 214 -37.91 -2.54 9.67
C VAL A 214 -37.80 -1.38 8.70
N VAL A 215 -37.72 -0.15 9.19
CA VAL A 215 -37.51 1.04 8.36
C VAL A 215 -36.07 1.54 8.52
N ILE A 216 -35.30 1.51 7.47
CA ILE A 216 -33.90 1.95 7.49
C ILE A 216 -33.82 3.42 7.06
N THR A 217 -33.42 4.28 8.00
CA THR A 217 -33.14 5.71 7.78
C THR A 217 -31.70 6.04 8.15
N ASP A 218 -31.22 7.19 7.68
CA ASP A 218 -29.87 7.66 8.00
C ASP A 218 -29.68 7.88 9.51
N GLU A 219 -30.75 8.30 10.22
CA GLU A 219 -30.75 8.47 11.69
C GLU A 219 -30.56 7.13 12.38
N ILE A 220 -31.33 6.11 12.04
CA ILE A 220 -31.23 4.75 12.63
C ILE A 220 -29.85 4.15 12.37
N VAL A 221 -29.32 4.28 11.15
CA VAL A 221 -27.98 3.79 10.83
C VAL A 221 -26.91 4.48 11.69
N ASN A 222 -27.00 5.81 11.83
CA ASN A 222 -26.05 6.57 12.68
C ASN A 222 -26.15 6.14 14.16
N GLU A 223 -27.37 6.00 14.71
CA GLU A 223 -27.60 5.57 16.09
C GLU A 223 -27.00 4.19 16.35
N ARG A 224 -27.29 3.21 15.49
CA ARG A 224 -26.85 1.82 15.67
C ARG A 224 -25.33 1.67 15.54
N LEU A 225 -24.70 2.43 14.64
CA LEU A 225 -23.24 2.41 14.50
C LEU A 225 -22.52 3.13 15.64
N GLN A 226 -23.11 4.20 16.21
CA GLN A 226 -22.55 4.86 17.41
C GLN A 226 -22.61 3.96 18.65
N GLN A 227 -23.64 3.11 18.78
CA GLN A 227 -23.75 2.14 19.86
C GLN A 227 -22.79 0.94 19.70
N ASN A 228 -22.20 0.74 18.53
CA ASN A 228 -21.28 -0.36 18.25
C ASN A 228 -19.98 0.14 17.58
N PRO A 229 -19.04 0.73 18.37
CA PRO A 229 -17.80 1.33 17.84
C PRO A 229 -16.88 0.35 17.10
N LEU A 230 -17.06 -0.98 17.26
CA LEU A 230 -16.28 -2.01 16.56
C LEU A 230 -16.59 -2.12 15.05
N ALA A 231 -17.69 -1.50 14.60
CA ALA A 231 -18.02 -1.39 13.18
C ALA A 231 -17.26 -0.26 12.46
N TYR A 232 -16.47 0.54 13.17
CA TYR A 232 -15.71 1.66 12.62
C TYR A 232 -14.38 1.15 12.02
N ASP A 233 -14.16 1.51 10.79
CA ASP A 233 -13.13 0.98 9.89
C ASP A 233 -11.72 1.50 10.17
N LYS A 234 -10.78 0.59 10.36
CA LYS A 234 -9.35 0.90 10.43
C LYS A 234 -8.66 0.98 9.04
N ASP A 235 -9.32 0.49 7.98
CA ASP A 235 -8.70 0.27 6.66
C ASP A 235 -9.46 0.91 5.47
N GLY A 236 -10.38 1.88 5.69
CA GLY A 236 -11.21 2.48 4.65
C GLY A 236 -10.62 3.74 3.98
N GLU A 237 -11.27 4.19 2.91
CA GLU A 237 -10.91 5.39 2.13
C GLU A 237 -10.80 6.65 2.99
N MET A 238 -11.62 6.78 4.06
CA MET A 238 -11.51 7.86 5.06
C MET A 238 -10.19 7.85 5.84
N HIS A 239 -9.57 6.67 6.02
CA HIS A 239 -8.26 6.56 6.64
C HIS A 239 -7.19 7.27 5.81
N TYR A 240 -7.17 7.02 4.48
CA TYR A 240 -6.23 7.68 3.57
C TYR A 240 -6.48 9.17 3.43
N ASP A 241 -7.74 9.60 3.48
CA ASP A 241 -8.10 11.02 3.43
C ASP A 241 -7.65 11.76 4.69
N ILE A 242 -7.86 11.19 5.87
CA ILE A 242 -7.46 11.79 7.14
C ILE A 242 -5.94 11.88 7.23
N ILE A 243 -5.21 10.81 6.88
CA ILE A 243 -3.74 10.85 6.91
C ILE A 243 -3.17 11.83 5.87
N SER A 244 -3.82 11.92 4.69
CA SER A 244 -3.45 12.90 3.67
C SER A 244 -3.67 14.34 4.15
N ALA A 245 -4.79 14.62 4.82
CA ALA A 245 -5.08 15.91 5.41
C ALA A 245 -4.10 16.23 6.55
N PHE A 246 -3.75 15.27 7.39
CA PHE A 246 -2.75 15.39 8.44
C PHE A 246 -1.39 15.82 7.88
N ILE A 247 -0.87 15.09 6.90
CA ILE A 247 0.43 15.39 6.26
C ILE A 247 0.39 16.75 5.58
N LYS A 248 -0.68 17.07 4.85
CA LYS A 248 -0.84 18.36 4.16
C LYS A 248 -0.92 19.53 5.14
N SER A 249 -1.53 19.34 6.31
CA SER A 249 -1.58 20.36 7.37
C SER A 249 -0.19 20.64 7.95
N ILE A 250 0.61 19.59 8.21
CA ILE A 250 2.01 19.72 8.65
C ILE A 250 2.82 20.47 7.57
N ARG A 251 2.71 20.05 6.30
CA ARG A 251 3.39 20.66 5.15
C ARG A 251 2.98 22.12 4.97
N GLY A 252 1.70 22.41 5.15
CA GLY A 252 1.12 23.74 5.06
C GLY A 252 1.37 24.63 6.27
N SER A 253 2.07 24.12 7.31
CA SER A 253 2.38 24.88 8.54
C SER A 253 1.15 25.31 9.35
N ASP A 254 0.11 24.47 9.37
CA ASP A 254 -1.07 24.64 10.21
C ASP A 254 -1.07 23.61 11.36
N PRO A 255 -0.56 24.00 12.56
CA PRO A 255 -0.50 23.09 13.70
C PRO A 255 -1.88 22.73 14.27
N ASP A 256 -2.86 23.61 14.17
CA ASP A 256 -4.21 23.38 14.71
C ASP A 256 -4.95 22.35 13.85
N ALA A 257 -4.91 22.48 12.53
CA ALA A 257 -5.46 21.49 11.61
C ALA A 257 -4.73 20.14 11.76
N ALA A 258 -3.41 20.14 11.89
CA ALA A 258 -2.62 18.92 12.09
C ALA A 258 -3.02 18.20 13.39
N LEU A 259 -3.16 18.91 14.50
CA LEU A 259 -3.63 18.34 15.77
C LEU A 259 -5.07 17.82 15.68
N TYR A 260 -5.95 18.50 14.95
CA TYR A 260 -7.32 18.03 14.72
C TYR A 260 -7.35 16.69 13.99
N TRP A 261 -6.58 16.56 12.91
CA TRP A 261 -6.50 15.31 12.15
C TRP A 261 -5.82 14.19 12.95
N LEU A 262 -4.78 14.52 13.75
CA LEU A 262 -4.18 13.59 14.70
C LEU A 262 -5.23 13.07 15.68
N ALA A 263 -6.00 13.97 16.31
CA ALA A 263 -7.03 13.59 17.27
C ALA A 263 -8.09 12.68 16.64
N ARG A 264 -8.48 12.91 15.39
CA ARG A 264 -9.38 12.03 14.65
C ARG A 264 -8.82 10.63 14.47
N MET A 265 -7.51 10.50 14.13
CA MET A 265 -6.84 9.20 14.01
C MET A 265 -6.77 8.49 15.37
N VAL A 266 -6.44 9.20 16.45
CA VAL A 266 -6.40 8.65 17.81
C VAL A 266 -7.78 8.13 18.22
N GLN A 267 -8.84 8.90 17.99
CA GLN A 267 -10.22 8.50 18.31
C GLN A 267 -10.70 7.31 17.48
N ALA A 268 -10.26 7.20 16.22
CA ALA A 268 -10.54 6.06 15.36
C ALA A 268 -9.75 4.79 15.76
N GLY A 269 -8.86 4.89 16.77
CA GLY A 269 -8.03 3.77 17.23
C GLY A 269 -6.96 3.35 16.22
N GLU A 270 -6.44 4.32 15.44
CA GLU A 270 -5.36 4.11 14.48
C GLU A 270 -4.12 3.52 15.15
N ASP A 271 -3.35 2.73 14.40
CA ASP A 271 -2.06 2.21 14.87
C ASP A 271 -1.11 3.38 15.19
N PRO A 272 -0.69 3.53 16.45
CA PRO A 272 0.22 4.62 16.83
C PRO A 272 1.55 4.58 16.09
N ALA A 273 2.04 3.38 15.72
CA ALA A 273 3.24 3.21 14.93
C ALA A 273 3.03 3.70 13.48
N PHE A 274 1.84 3.54 12.92
CA PHE A 274 1.52 4.08 11.60
C PHE A 274 1.59 5.61 11.58
N ILE A 275 0.96 6.27 12.56
CA ILE A 275 1.00 7.74 12.67
C ILE A 275 2.44 8.23 12.85
N ALA A 276 3.20 7.59 13.73
CA ALA A 276 4.60 7.94 13.99
C ALA A 276 5.49 7.79 12.74
N ARG A 277 5.30 6.73 11.94
CA ARG A 277 5.99 6.58 10.63
C ARG A 277 5.73 7.76 9.70
N ARG A 278 4.50 8.27 9.65
CA ARG A 278 4.17 9.43 8.80
C ARG A 278 4.86 10.70 9.28
N LEU A 279 5.00 10.90 10.58
CA LEU A 279 5.78 12.01 11.15
C LEU A 279 7.26 11.93 10.76
N VAL A 280 7.87 10.74 10.83
CA VAL A 280 9.27 10.51 10.40
C VAL A 280 9.44 10.86 8.92
N ILE A 281 8.53 10.43 8.07
CA ILE A 281 8.57 10.74 6.63
C ILE A 281 8.43 12.25 6.42
N SER A 282 7.43 12.90 7.03
CA SER A 282 7.20 14.35 6.90
C SER A 282 8.37 15.17 7.43
N ALA A 283 9.03 14.70 8.49
CA ALA A 283 10.23 15.32 9.01
C ALA A 283 11.39 15.35 8.00
N ALA A 284 11.57 14.28 7.24
CA ALA A 284 12.61 14.16 6.23
C ALA A 284 12.22 14.81 4.88
N GLU A 285 10.96 14.67 4.47
CA GLU A 285 10.45 15.12 3.18
C GLU A 285 10.12 16.62 3.17
N ASP A 286 9.39 17.11 4.21
CA ASP A 286 8.82 18.46 4.22
C ASP A 286 9.67 19.46 5.00
N VAL A 287 10.25 19.05 6.14
CA VAL A 287 11.11 19.91 6.96
C VAL A 287 12.58 19.79 6.52
N GLY A 288 13.07 18.58 6.35
CA GLY A 288 14.37 18.28 5.76
C GLY A 288 15.53 19.09 6.37
N LEU A 289 16.34 19.65 5.48
CA LEU A 289 17.54 20.42 5.88
C LEU A 289 17.24 21.80 6.48
N ALA A 290 16.00 22.30 6.38
CA ALA A 290 15.62 23.57 7.01
C ALA A 290 15.68 23.47 8.55
N ASN A 291 15.42 22.28 9.12
CA ASN A 291 15.58 21.99 10.54
C ASN A 291 15.95 20.50 10.75
N PRO A 292 17.24 20.14 10.77
CA PRO A 292 17.68 18.75 10.92
C PRO A 292 17.22 18.06 12.21
N ASN A 293 16.87 18.81 13.26
CA ASN A 293 16.35 18.25 14.51
C ASN A 293 14.94 17.64 14.33
N ALA A 294 14.23 18.00 13.28
CA ALA A 294 12.89 17.48 13.01
C ALA A 294 12.88 15.95 12.90
N LEU A 295 13.83 15.38 12.15
CA LEU A 295 13.95 13.93 12.00
C LEU A 295 14.33 13.24 13.32
N LEU A 296 15.21 13.86 14.12
CA LEU A 296 15.60 13.34 15.44
C LEU A 296 14.40 13.30 16.40
N LEU A 297 13.61 14.38 16.44
CA LEU A 297 12.42 14.44 17.30
C LEU A 297 11.34 13.45 16.83
N ALA A 298 11.10 13.36 15.54
CA ALA A 298 10.14 12.41 15.00
C ALA A 298 10.51 10.94 15.32
N ASN A 299 11.80 10.59 15.23
CA ASN A 299 12.29 9.26 15.64
C ASN A 299 12.16 9.06 17.15
N ALA A 300 12.48 10.05 17.97
CA ALA A 300 12.29 9.96 19.41
C ALA A 300 10.82 9.76 19.80
N ALA A 301 9.91 10.47 19.12
CA ALA A 301 8.47 10.28 19.29
C ALA A 301 8.01 8.87 18.87
N PHE A 302 8.53 8.35 17.74
CA PHE A 302 8.28 6.98 17.31
C PHE A 302 8.69 5.96 18.38
N ASP A 303 9.92 6.06 18.89
CA ASP A 303 10.43 5.16 19.93
C ASP A 303 9.64 5.26 21.23
N ALA A 304 9.25 6.47 21.63
CA ALA A 304 8.41 6.69 22.81
C ALA A 304 7.06 6.00 22.66
N VAL A 305 6.39 6.19 21.54
CA VAL A 305 5.09 5.59 21.24
C VAL A 305 5.14 4.06 21.27
N MET A 306 6.21 3.47 20.70
CA MET A 306 6.40 2.01 20.72
C MET A 306 6.58 1.45 22.13
N LYS A 307 7.08 2.25 23.07
CA LYS A 307 7.31 1.86 24.49
C LYS A 307 6.07 2.03 25.35
N ILE A 308 5.31 3.11 25.13
CA ILE A 308 4.21 3.49 26.02
C ILE A 308 2.82 3.13 25.47
N GLY A 309 2.63 3.08 24.13
CA GLY A 309 1.34 2.77 23.51
C GLY A 309 0.23 3.78 23.81
N TRP A 310 -1.02 3.36 23.58
CA TRP A 310 -2.20 4.13 23.94
C TRP A 310 -2.59 3.95 25.42
N PRO A 311 -3.19 4.97 26.09
CA PRO A 311 -3.60 6.27 25.55
C PRO A 311 -2.52 7.36 25.57
N GLU A 312 -1.40 7.20 26.28
CA GLU A 312 -0.41 8.23 26.52
C GLU A 312 0.44 8.53 25.27
N GLY A 313 0.55 7.60 24.31
CA GLY A 313 1.25 7.78 23.04
C GLY A 313 0.79 9.00 22.24
N ARG A 314 -0.43 9.50 22.47
CA ARG A 314 -0.92 10.74 21.87
C ARG A 314 -0.09 11.97 22.22
N ILE A 315 0.59 11.97 23.38
CA ILE A 315 1.35 13.14 23.88
C ILE A 315 2.62 13.36 23.04
N PRO A 316 3.54 12.40 22.91
CA PRO A 316 4.73 12.57 22.06
C PRO A 316 4.36 12.72 20.57
N LEU A 317 3.25 12.13 20.10
CA LEU A 317 2.76 12.35 18.74
C LEU A 317 2.30 13.80 18.53
N ALA A 318 1.59 14.39 19.51
CA ALA A 318 1.17 15.78 19.43
C ALA A 318 2.36 16.75 19.48
N GLU A 319 3.35 16.52 20.34
CA GLU A 319 4.58 17.30 20.42
C GLU A 319 5.33 17.31 19.07
N ALA A 320 5.55 16.12 18.49
CA ALA A 320 6.20 16.00 17.19
C ALA A 320 5.38 16.68 16.07
N THR A 321 4.06 16.53 16.09
CA THR A 321 3.15 17.16 15.11
C THR A 321 3.28 18.67 15.12
N VAL A 322 3.20 19.30 16.30
CA VAL A 322 3.34 20.75 16.44
C VAL A 322 4.72 21.21 16.01
N TYR A 323 5.78 20.50 16.46
CA TYR A 323 7.14 20.83 16.09
C TYR A 323 7.35 20.81 14.56
N LEU A 324 6.88 19.77 13.89
CA LEU A 324 7.00 19.67 12.44
C LEU A 324 6.17 20.72 11.71
N ALA A 325 4.94 20.97 12.16
CA ALA A 325 4.06 21.95 11.57
C ALA A 325 4.64 23.36 11.69
N THR A 326 5.28 23.71 12.81
CA THR A 326 5.85 25.04 13.06
C THR A 326 7.30 25.22 12.56
N SER A 327 7.98 24.14 12.16
CA SER A 327 9.32 24.19 11.60
C SER A 327 9.35 24.83 10.20
N PRO A 328 10.44 25.51 9.82
CA PRO A 328 10.68 25.89 8.43
C PRO A 328 10.63 24.65 7.52
N LYS A 329 10.26 24.83 6.27
CA LYS A 329 10.08 23.74 5.31
C LYS A 329 11.19 23.75 4.26
N SER A 330 11.66 22.55 3.91
CA SER A 330 12.51 22.32 2.74
C SER A 330 12.40 20.88 2.27
N ASN A 331 12.12 20.69 1.01
CA ASN A 331 12.17 19.40 0.33
C ASN A 331 13.40 19.25 -0.57
N SER A 332 14.46 20.07 -0.37
CA SER A 332 15.64 20.09 -1.23
C SER A 332 16.33 18.73 -1.35
N ALA A 333 16.47 18.00 -0.23
CA ALA A 333 17.05 16.67 -0.23
C ALA A 333 16.15 15.63 -0.94
N TYR A 334 14.84 15.71 -0.73
CA TYR A 334 13.87 14.87 -1.43
C TYR A 334 13.90 15.09 -2.95
N MET A 335 13.90 16.35 -3.40
CA MET A 335 14.04 16.69 -4.81
C MET A 335 15.39 16.27 -5.37
N GLY A 336 16.46 16.40 -4.58
CA GLY A 336 17.80 15.99 -4.97
C GLY A 336 17.88 14.49 -5.31
N ILE A 337 17.36 13.62 -4.45
CA ILE A 337 17.34 12.18 -4.72
C ILE A 337 16.37 11.82 -5.86
N ALA A 338 15.22 12.51 -5.98
CA ALA A 338 14.29 12.28 -7.07
C ALA A 338 14.92 12.62 -8.44
N ASN A 339 15.62 13.76 -8.54
CA ASN A 339 16.36 14.16 -9.74
C ASN A 339 17.48 13.18 -10.08
N ALA A 340 18.22 12.69 -9.07
CA ALA A 340 19.28 11.70 -9.27
C ALA A 340 18.71 10.37 -9.78
N LEU A 341 17.59 9.89 -9.21
CA LEU A 341 16.92 8.68 -9.67
C LEU A 341 16.40 8.81 -11.11
N ALA A 342 15.82 9.95 -11.46
CA ALA A 342 15.39 10.23 -12.83
C ALA A 342 16.58 10.17 -13.81
N LYS A 343 17.72 10.79 -13.44
CA LYS A 343 18.93 10.76 -14.28
C LYS A 343 19.48 9.35 -14.45
N VAL A 344 19.52 8.54 -13.38
CA VAL A 344 19.90 7.12 -13.47
C VAL A 344 18.95 6.34 -14.41
N GLY A 345 17.66 6.66 -14.38
CA GLY A 345 16.67 6.06 -15.31
C GLY A 345 16.93 6.43 -16.76
N GLU A 346 17.39 7.66 -17.04
CA GLU A 346 17.75 8.12 -18.40
C GLU A 346 19.05 7.54 -18.92
N THR A 347 20.08 7.49 -18.07
CA THR A 347 21.46 7.17 -18.49
C THR A 347 21.83 5.69 -18.31
N GLY A 348 21.05 4.94 -17.53
CA GLY A 348 21.40 3.58 -17.13
C GLY A 348 22.62 3.54 -16.21
N ASN A 349 23.35 2.43 -16.24
CA ASN A 349 24.50 2.18 -15.37
C ASN A 349 25.78 2.78 -15.98
N LEU A 350 26.02 4.08 -15.79
CA LEU A 350 27.28 4.70 -16.16
C LEU A 350 28.45 4.15 -15.32
N PRO A 351 29.66 4.03 -15.88
CA PRO A 351 30.79 3.48 -15.15
C PRO A 351 31.29 4.44 -14.06
N VAL A 352 31.68 3.90 -12.91
CA VAL A 352 32.36 4.68 -11.87
C VAL A 352 33.72 5.15 -12.39
N PRO A 353 34.09 6.43 -12.23
CA PRO A 353 35.42 6.91 -12.61
C PRO A 353 36.54 6.08 -12.01
N LEU A 354 37.62 5.82 -12.78
CA LEU A 354 38.68 4.89 -12.38
C LEU A 354 39.35 5.29 -11.06
N HIS A 355 39.62 6.58 -10.87
CA HIS A 355 40.23 7.09 -9.64
C HIS A 355 39.40 6.89 -8.38
N LEU A 356 38.06 6.70 -8.51
CA LEU A 356 37.16 6.43 -7.37
C LEU A 356 37.04 4.93 -7.05
N ARG A 357 37.60 4.05 -7.88
CA ARG A 357 37.49 2.60 -7.69
C ARG A 357 38.58 2.11 -6.74
N ASN A 358 38.22 1.21 -5.83
CA ASN A 358 39.21 0.53 -4.99
C ASN A 358 40.01 -0.49 -5.80
N ALA A 359 41.32 -0.60 -5.52
CA ALA A 359 42.23 -1.53 -6.18
C ALA A 359 42.83 -2.58 -5.19
N PRO A 360 42.00 -3.52 -4.67
CA PRO A 360 42.47 -4.50 -3.68
C PRO A 360 43.42 -5.57 -4.26
N THR A 361 43.52 -5.73 -5.57
CA THR A 361 44.38 -6.70 -6.24
C THR A 361 45.39 -6.00 -7.14
N SER A 362 46.55 -6.69 -7.45
CA SER A 362 47.54 -6.17 -8.39
C SER A 362 46.96 -5.90 -9.76
N LEU A 363 46.13 -6.82 -10.27
CA LEU A 363 45.47 -6.65 -11.56
C LEU A 363 44.61 -5.37 -11.62
N MET A 364 43.89 -5.03 -10.55
CA MET A 364 43.07 -3.81 -10.52
C MET A 364 43.99 -2.55 -10.51
N LYS A 365 45.15 -2.60 -9.86
CA LYS A 365 46.13 -1.53 -9.93
C LYS A 365 46.69 -1.36 -11.33
N ASP A 366 46.99 -2.47 -12.01
CA ASP A 366 47.51 -2.47 -13.38
C ASP A 366 46.44 -1.93 -14.37
N LEU A 367 45.18 -2.01 -14.03
CA LEU A 367 44.04 -1.44 -14.78
C LEU A 367 43.75 0.04 -14.42
N GLY A 368 44.58 0.69 -13.60
CA GLY A 368 44.47 2.11 -13.21
C GLY A 368 43.37 2.40 -12.17
N TYR A 369 42.94 1.39 -11.42
CA TYR A 369 41.93 1.62 -10.34
C TYR A 369 42.60 2.37 -9.19
N GLY A 370 41.95 3.49 -8.75
CA GLY A 370 42.41 4.34 -7.69
C GLY A 370 43.58 5.26 -8.08
N GLU A 371 44.02 5.21 -9.33
CA GLU A 371 45.10 6.09 -9.83
C GLU A 371 44.62 7.55 -9.81
N ASP A 372 45.50 8.46 -9.37
CA ASP A 372 45.23 9.90 -9.20
C ASP A 372 44.12 10.28 -8.21
N TYR A 373 43.64 9.33 -7.37
CA TYR A 373 42.72 9.68 -6.30
C TYR A 373 43.39 10.61 -5.26
N LYS A 374 42.75 11.76 -5.03
CA LYS A 374 43.21 12.73 -4.03
C LYS A 374 42.43 12.55 -2.75
N TYR A 375 43.12 12.14 -1.69
CA TYR A 375 42.48 11.96 -0.39
C TYR A 375 42.26 13.33 0.27
N ALA A 376 40.99 13.74 0.42
CA ALA A 376 40.64 15.10 0.84
C ALA A 376 41.25 15.52 2.20
N HIS A 377 41.47 14.58 3.11
CA HIS A 377 42.09 14.90 4.43
C HIS A 377 43.57 15.30 4.37
N ASP A 378 44.24 15.04 3.26
CA ASP A 378 45.63 15.46 3.04
C ASP A 378 45.71 16.93 2.58
N TYR A 379 44.59 17.58 2.37
CA TYR A 379 44.51 18.95 1.86
C TYR A 379 43.93 19.93 2.90
N ALA A 380 44.30 21.19 2.78
CA ALA A 380 43.81 22.26 3.65
C ALA A 380 42.29 22.35 3.65
N GLY A 381 41.66 22.42 4.82
CA GLY A 381 40.23 22.44 4.96
C GLY A 381 39.51 21.12 4.63
N ASN A 382 40.29 20.01 4.55
CA ASN A 382 39.77 18.68 4.17
C ASN A 382 38.98 18.70 2.86
N PHE A 383 39.44 19.49 1.88
CA PHE A 383 38.82 19.64 0.59
C PHE A 383 39.85 19.67 -0.54
N VAL A 384 39.52 18.97 -1.61
CA VAL A 384 40.25 19.04 -2.87
C VAL A 384 39.27 18.99 -4.02
N ASN A 385 39.44 19.86 -5.01
CA ASN A 385 38.62 19.85 -6.20
C ASN A 385 39.00 18.65 -7.09
N GLN A 386 38.12 17.66 -7.16
CA GLN A 386 38.20 16.53 -8.10
C GLN A 386 36.82 16.12 -8.55
N GLN A 387 36.72 15.40 -9.66
CA GLN A 387 35.47 14.94 -10.20
C GLN A 387 34.99 13.67 -9.48
N TYR A 388 33.71 13.64 -9.11
CA TYR A 388 33.07 12.49 -8.45
C TYR A 388 31.98 11.83 -9.28
N LEU A 389 31.41 12.53 -10.27
CA LEU A 389 30.42 12.00 -11.20
C LEU A 389 31.07 11.40 -12.44
N PRO A 390 30.42 10.44 -13.13
CA PRO A 390 30.80 10.01 -14.45
C PRO A 390 30.96 11.17 -15.45
N ASP A 391 31.81 11.02 -16.46
CA ASP A 391 32.13 12.07 -17.43
C ASP A 391 30.90 12.63 -18.13
N GLU A 392 29.94 11.76 -18.45
CA GLU A 392 28.71 12.10 -19.19
C GLU A 392 27.78 13.04 -18.39
N ILE A 393 27.91 13.04 -17.06
CA ILE A 393 27.03 13.81 -16.15
C ILE A 393 27.84 14.68 -15.18
N LYS A 394 29.12 14.91 -15.42
CA LYS A 394 30.04 15.62 -14.50
C LYS A 394 29.55 17.00 -14.08
N ASP A 395 28.83 17.70 -14.96
CA ASP A 395 28.32 19.07 -14.70
C ASP A 395 26.88 19.08 -14.14
N THR A 396 26.29 17.89 -13.87
CA THR A 396 24.94 17.80 -13.35
C THR A 396 24.89 18.14 -11.87
N ARG A 397 23.87 18.91 -11.48
CA ARG A 397 23.54 19.17 -10.06
C ARG A 397 22.20 18.54 -9.75
N PHE A 398 22.16 17.78 -8.67
CA PHE A 398 20.94 17.11 -8.20
C PHE A 398 20.34 17.82 -7.00
N TRP A 399 21.16 18.35 -6.11
CA TRP A 399 20.70 19.04 -4.93
C TRP A 399 20.81 20.55 -5.12
N GLU A 400 19.69 21.23 -4.89
CA GLU A 400 19.58 22.69 -4.92
C GLU A 400 19.04 23.18 -3.57
N PRO A 401 19.82 23.96 -2.81
CA PRO A 401 19.39 24.48 -1.53
C PRO A 401 18.23 25.46 -1.68
N GLN A 402 17.28 25.38 -0.76
CA GLN A 402 16.15 26.30 -0.72
C GLN A 402 16.45 27.54 0.14
N ASN A 403 15.61 28.56 -0.03
CA ASN A 403 15.77 29.84 0.65
C ASN A 403 15.32 29.72 2.12
N ASN A 404 16.19 29.23 2.98
CA ASN A 404 16.05 29.21 4.43
C ASN A 404 17.42 29.36 5.10
N ALA A 405 17.44 29.84 6.34
CA ALA A 405 18.67 30.22 7.05
C ALA A 405 19.72 29.11 7.21
N GLN A 406 19.30 27.85 7.25
CA GLN A 406 20.22 26.71 7.36
C GLN A 406 20.85 26.35 6.00
N GLU A 407 20.04 26.25 4.97
CA GLU A 407 20.53 25.87 3.65
C GLU A 407 21.31 27.01 2.99
N GLU A 408 21.03 28.26 3.31
CA GLU A 408 21.80 29.41 2.85
C GLU A 408 23.25 29.33 3.35
N LYS A 409 23.46 29.00 4.64
CA LYS A 409 24.81 28.78 5.19
C LYS A 409 25.53 27.59 4.53
N ILE A 410 24.80 26.52 4.25
CA ILE A 410 25.36 25.36 3.53
C ILE A 410 25.74 25.77 2.12
N LYS A 411 24.89 26.51 1.42
CA LYS A 411 25.14 27.03 0.07
C LYS A 411 26.39 27.88 0.02
N GLU A 412 26.51 28.89 0.91
CA GLU A 412 27.67 29.74 0.99
C GLU A 412 28.95 28.96 1.16
N ARG A 413 28.95 27.95 2.06
CA ARG A 413 30.09 27.07 2.28
C ARG A 413 30.41 26.26 1.03
N MET A 414 29.42 25.67 0.35
CA MET A 414 29.63 24.86 -0.84
C MET A 414 30.11 25.71 -2.02
N ASP A 415 29.57 26.92 -2.19
CA ASP A 415 30.02 27.85 -3.24
C ASP A 415 31.46 28.29 -3.02
N ALA A 416 31.85 28.54 -1.76
CA ALA A 416 33.23 28.85 -1.42
C ALA A 416 34.21 27.68 -1.68
N LEU A 417 33.84 26.44 -1.34
CA LEU A 417 34.64 25.24 -1.57
C LEU A 417 34.86 24.96 -3.07
N TRP A 418 33.79 25.04 -3.86
CA TRP A 418 33.78 24.67 -5.28
C TRP A 418 34.05 25.85 -6.24
N ASN A 419 34.39 27.04 -5.71
CA ASN A 419 34.53 28.28 -6.49
C ASN A 419 33.34 28.53 -7.42
N ARG A 420 32.13 28.27 -6.93
CA ARG A 420 30.90 28.50 -7.68
C ARG A 420 30.48 29.96 -7.47
N LYS A 421 30.42 30.73 -8.56
CA LYS A 421 29.91 32.09 -8.58
C LYS A 421 28.42 32.12 -8.92
#